data_7f3309d15073040317ab8139c40dd99d
#
_entry.id   7f3309d15073040317ab8139c40dd99d
#
_cell.length_a   1.000
_cell.length_b   1.000
_cell.length_c   1.000
_cell.angle_alpha   90.00
_cell.angle_beta   90.00
_cell.angle_gamma   90.00
#
_symmetry.space_group_name_H-M   'P 1'
#
loop_
_entity.id
_entity.type
_entity.pdbx_description
1 polymer ?
#
loop_
_entity_poly.entity_id
_entity_poly.type
_entity_poly.pdbx_seq_one_letter_code
_entity_poly.pdbx_strand_id
1 'polypeptide(L)'
;KLGIFHGMKSYFCQDEYGQIAPVYSISAGLDYPGIGPEHAYLHDIGRVKYIPITDDEAVKSFEYLSRMEGIIPAIESAHALSYAIKEAPKMNKDKIIVVNLSGRGDKDCVSIAKYNGEIINE
;
A
#
# COMPACT_ATOMS: atom_id res chain seq x y z
N LYS A 1 12.50 11.91 -3.14
CA LYS A 1 13.06 13.02 -3.93
C LYS A 1 13.17 12.58 -5.39
N LEU A 2 13.23 13.55 -6.33
CA LEU A 2 13.46 13.29 -7.75
C LEU A 2 14.91 12.86 -7.97
N GLY A 3 15.13 11.87 -8.82
CA GLY A 3 16.48 11.40 -9.18
C GLY A 3 16.46 10.38 -10.31
N ILE A 4 17.61 9.80 -10.60
CA ILE A 4 17.77 8.74 -11.60
C ILE A 4 18.18 7.46 -10.87
N PHE A 5 17.42 6.40 -11.03
CA PHE A 5 17.73 5.09 -10.49
C PHE A 5 17.20 3.98 -11.40
N HIS A 6 17.86 2.84 -11.44
CA HIS A 6 17.50 1.72 -12.31
C HIS A 6 17.20 2.14 -13.77
N GLY A 7 17.98 3.12 -14.29
CA GLY A 7 17.85 3.60 -15.67
C GLY A 7 16.67 4.52 -15.95
N MET A 8 15.92 4.98 -14.94
CA MET A 8 14.77 5.86 -15.12
C MET A 8 14.85 7.09 -14.23
N LYS A 9 14.26 8.20 -14.69
CA LYS A 9 14.05 9.41 -13.89
C LYS A 9 12.71 9.34 -13.22
N SER A 10 12.68 9.30 -11.88
CA SER A 10 11.45 9.21 -11.09
C SER A 10 11.69 9.68 -9.65
N TYR A 11 10.66 9.54 -8.80
CA TYR A 11 10.77 9.75 -7.36
C TYR A 11 11.17 8.45 -6.66
N PHE A 12 12.11 8.55 -5.74
CA PHE A 12 12.51 7.43 -4.88
C PHE A 12 12.99 7.91 -3.50
N CYS A 13 13.03 7.00 -2.54
CA CYS A 13 13.55 7.25 -1.21
C CYS A 13 15.07 7.43 -1.29
N GLN A 14 15.54 8.57 -0.80
CA GLN A 14 16.97 8.94 -0.83
C GLN A 14 17.45 9.30 0.57
N ASP A 15 18.66 8.90 0.87
CA ASP A 15 19.41 9.39 2.03
C ASP A 15 19.89 10.84 1.84
N GLU A 16 20.70 11.32 2.76
CA GLU A 16 21.28 12.68 2.71
C GLU A 16 22.26 12.90 1.55
N TYR A 17 22.87 11.82 1.06
CA TYR A 17 23.83 11.84 -0.05
C TYR A 17 23.19 11.60 -1.42
N GLY A 18 21.87 11.40 -1.47
CA GLY A 18 21.14 11.12 -2.71
C GLY A 18 21.21 9.66 -3.16
N GLN A 19 21.72 8.76 -2.32
CA GLN A 19 21.71 7.33 -2.57
C GLN A 19 20.34 6.71 -2.25
N ILE A 20 20.07 5.53 -2.76
CA ILE A 20 18.83 4.79 -2.45
C ILE A 20 18.81 4.49 -0.95
N ALA A 21 17.84 5.07 -0.23
CA ALA A 21 17.63 4.75 1.18
C ALA A 21 16.99 3.37 1.33
N PRO A 22 17.33 2.60 2.37
CA PRO A 22 16.65 1.36 2.68
C PRO A 22 15.17 1.63 2.99
N VAL A 23 14.32 0.76 2.49
CA VAL A 23 12.86 0.80 2.72
C VAL A 23 12.40 -0.56 3.23
N TYR A 24 11.25 -0.59 3.84
CA TYR A 24 10.61 -1.81 4.31
C TYR A 24 9.09 -1.69 4.20
N SER A 25 8.44 -2.75 3.81
CA SER A 25 6.99 -2.93 3.92
C SER A 25 6.69 -4.41 4.16
N ILE A 26 5.66 -4.69 4.96
CA ILE A 26 5.10 -6.04 5.09
C ILE A 26 4.55 -6.54 3.74
N SER A 27 4.16 -5.62 2.87
CA SER A 27 3.73 -5.90 1.50
C SER A 27 4.94 -6.01 0.58
N ALA A 28 5.20 -7.20 0.05
CA ALA A 28 6.32 -7.43 -0.87
C ALA A 28 6.24 -6.55 -2.13
N GLY A 29 5.03 -6.25 -2.61
CA GLY A 29 4.82 -5.36 -3.76
C GLY A 29 5.13 -3.89 -3.48
N LEU A 30 5.20 -3.48 -2.22
CA LEU A 30 5.48 -2.11 -1.79
C LEU A 30 6.87 -1.96 -1.14
N ASP A 31 7.59 -3.05 -0.98
CA ASP A 31 8.96 -3.06 -0.45
C ASP A 31 9.97 -2.70 -1.57
N TYR A 32 9.82 -1.49 -2.10
CA TYR A 32 10.62 -0.95 -3.20
C TYR A 32 10.82 0.56 -3.03
N PRO A 33 12.05 1.09 -3.23
CA PRO A 33 12.38 2.47 -2.89
C PRO A 33 11.79 3.53 -3.80
N GLY A 34 11.26 3.20 -4.96
CA GLY A 34 10.81 4.17 -5.94
C GLY A 34 9.50 3.84 -6.63
N ILE A 35 9.04 4.76 -7.46
CA ILE A 35 7.80 4.66 -8.23
C ILE A 35 8.08 4.70 -9.73
N GLY A 36 7.17 4.12 -10.53
CA GLY A 36 7.25 4.20 -11.97
C GLY A 36 7.12 5.65 -12.49
N PRO A 37 7.74 5.97 -13.64
CA PRO A 37 7.70 7.33 -14.20
C PRO A 37 6.28 7.84 -14.50
N GLU A 38 5.35 6.95 -14.83
CA GLU A 38 3.94 7.32 -15.05
C GLU A 38 3.29 7.83 -13.77
N HIS A 39 3.50 7.16 -12.63
CA HIS A 39 3.02 7.63 -11.34
C HIS A 39 3.65 8.96 -10.94
N ALA A 40 4.96 9.14 -11.20
CA ALA A 40 5.63 10.40 -10.98
C ALA A 40 5.00 11.52 -11.82
N TYR A 41 4.74 11.29 -13.08
CA TYR A 41 4.06 12.24 -13.97
C TYR A 41 2.65 12.58 -13.49
N LEU A 42 1.84 11.59 -13.14
CA LEU A 42 0.47 11.80 -12.64
C LEU A 42 0.45 12.62 -11.34
N HIS A 43 1.44 12.42 -10.48
CA HIS A 43 1.66 13.25 -9.29
C HIS A 43 1.98 14.70 -9.68
N ASP A 44 2.93 14.92 -10.57
CA ASP A 44 3.43 16.24 -10.95
C ASP A 44 2.37 17.11 -11.60
N ILE A 45 1.50 16.52 -12.42
CA ILE A 45 0.35 17.24 -13.03
C ILE A 45 -0.87 17.35 -12.11
N GLY A 46 -0.79 16.84 -10.86
CA GLY A 46 -1.88 16.90 -9.89
C GLY A 46 -3.11 16.03 -10.24
N ARG A 47 -2.96 15.06 -11.16
CA ARG A 47 -4.07 14.19 -11.58
C ARG A 47 -4.40 13.12 -10.55
N VAL A 48 -3.41 12.69 -9.75
CA VAL A 48 -3.54 11.66 -8.74
C VAL A 48 -2.98 12.15 -7.41
N LYS A 49 -3.69 11.86 -6.33
CA LYS A 49 -3.24 12.10 -4.95
C LYS A 49 -2.72 10.81 -4.37
N TYR A 50 -1.49 10.82 -3.88
CA TYR A 50 -0.83 9.68 -3.24
C TYR A 50 -0.86 9.85 -1.73
N ILE A 51 -1.34 8.84 -1.01
CA ILE A 51 -1.52 8.86 0.43
C ILE A 51 -0.75 7.69 1.05
N PRO A 52 0.11 7.94 2.05
CA PRO A 52 0.78 6.87 2.77
C PRO A 52 -0.18 6.13 3.69
N ILE A 53 -0.03 4.82 3.76
CA ILE A 53 -0.69 3.92 4.72
C ILE A 53 0.40 3.09 5.39
N THR A 54 0.32 2.95 6.71
CA THR A 54 1.27 2.14 7.47
C THR A 54 0.95 0.65 7.40
N ASP A 55 1.93 -0.20 7.72
CA ASP A 55 1.73 -1.66 7.79
C ASP A 55 0.60 -2.03 8.76
N ASP A 56 0.56 -1.42 9.95
CA ASP A 56 -0.52 -1.59 10.93
C ASP A 56 -1.91 -1.31 10.36
N GLU A 57 -2.05 -0.23 9.62
CA GLU A 57 -3.31 0.18 9.01
C GLU A 57 -3.72 -0.80 7.91
N ALA A 58 -2.77 -1.26 7.12
CA ALA A 58 -3.00 -2.25 6.07
C ALA A 58 -3.41 -3.60 6.66
N VAL A 59 -2.72 -4.09 7.68
CA VAL A 59 -3.05 -5.35 8.38
C VAL A 59 -4.45 -5.31 8.98
N LYS A 60 -4.81 -4.24 9.69
CA LYS A 60 -6.16 -4.06 10.25
C LYS A 60 -7.24 -4.08 9.17
N SER A 61 -6.98 -3.47 8.03
CA SER A 61 -7.94 -3.44 6.92
C SER A 61 -8.05 -4.78 6.20
N PHE A 62 -6.94 -5.52 6.09
CA PHE A 62 -6.92 -6.89 5.61
C PHE A 62 -7.81 -7.79 6.45
N GLU A 63 -7.64 -7.77 7.77
CA GLU A 63 -8.45 -8.54 8.71
C GLU A 63 -9.91 -8.10 8.70
N TYR A 64 -10.16 -6.80 8.67
CA TYR A 64 -11.51 -6.25 8.66
C TYR A 64 -12.30 -6.75 7.45
N LEU A 65 -11.76 -6.64 6.23
CA LEU A 65 -12.43 -7.12 5.04
C LEU A 65 -12.64 -8.63 5.08
N SER A 66 -11.63 -9.38 5.54
CA SER A 66 -11.71 -10.84 5.65
C SER A 66 -12.85 -11.28 6.57
N ARG A 67 -13.03 -10.58 7.70
CA ARG A 67 -14.09 -10.90 8.69
C ARG A 67 -15.47 -10.43 8.25
N MET A 68 -15.58 -9.27 7.61
CA MET A 68 -16.87 -8.66 7.29
C MET A 68 -17.46 -9.19 5.99
N GLU A 69 -16.62 -9.46 4.98
CA GLU A 69 -17.07 -9.83 3.63
C GLU A 69 -16.61 -11.24 3.21
N GLY A 70 -15.77 -11.91 4.01
CA GLY A 70 -15.19 -13.21 3.64
C GLY A 70 -14.21 -13.12 2.48
N ILE A 71 -13.67 -11.93 2.20
CA ILE A 71 -12.70 -11.68 1.13
C ILE A 71 -11.32 -11.48 1.76
N ILE A 72 -10.36 -12.31 1.37
CA ILE A 72 -8.96 -12.15 1.75
C ILE A 72 -8.26 -11.28 0.69
N PRO A 73 -8.05 -9.97 0.90
CA PRO A 73 -7.43 -9.11 -0.10
C PRO A 73 -5.93 -9.36 -0.15
N ALA A 74 -5.28 -9.08 -1.28
CA ALA A 74 -3.84 -8.88 -1.27
C ALA A 74 -3.49 -7.71 -0.33
N ILE A 75 -2.40 -7.81 0.41
CA ILE A 75 -2.03 -6.77 1.39
C ILE A 75 -1.73 -5.43 0.70
N GLU A 76 -1.26 -5.45 -0.55
CA GLU A 76 -1.14 -4.27 -1.39
C GLU A 76 -2.48 -3.53 -1.51
N SER A 77 -3.56 -4.27 -1.81
CA SER A 77 -4.91 -3.71 -1.95
C SER A 77 -5.54 -3.31 -0.61
N ALA A 78 -5.11 -3.91 0.49
CA ALA A 78 -5.55 -3.53 1.83
C ALA A 78 -5.16 -2.08 2.18
N HIS A 79 -4.08 -1.54 1.59
CA HIS A 79 -3.71 -0.13 1.71
C HIS A 79 -4.81 0.79 1.15
N ALA A 80 -5.34 0.46 -0.03
CA ALA A 80 -6.43 1.23 -0.63
C ALA A 80 -7.71 1.15 0.20
N LEU A 81 -8.03 -0.04 0.72
CA LEU A 81 -9.18 -0.24 1.61
C LEU A 81 -9.03 0.57 2.90
N SER A 82 -7.83 0.60 3.50
CA SER A 82 -7.55 1.37 4.71
C SER A 82 -7.86 2.86 4.52
N TYR A 83 -7.45 3.41 3.39
CA TYR A 83 -7.77 4.80 3.08
C TYR A 83 -9.27 5.01 2.84
N ALA A 84 -9.94 4.10 2.13
CA ALA A 84 -11.38 4.18 1.90
C ALA A 84 -12.17 4.18 3.22
N ILE A 85 -11.80 3.31 4.18
CA ILE A 85 -12.43 3.26 5.52
C ILE A 85 -12.26 4.58 6.27
N LYS A 86 -11.12 5.25 6.14
CA LYS A 86 -10.85 6.55 6.79
C LYS A 86 -11.61 7.70 6.15
N GLU A 87 -11.84 7.65 4.84
CA GLU A 87 -12.47 8.74 4.09
C GLU A 87 -13.99 8.62 4.03
N ALA A 88 -14.53 7.41 3.95
CA ALA A 88 -15.98 7.19 3.81
C ALA A 88 -16.83 7.94 4.86
N PRO A 89 -16.47 7.94 6.16
CA PRO A 89 -17.26 8.67 7.18
C PRO A 89 -17.29 10.19 7.00
N LYS A 90 -16.35 10.75 6.24
CA LYS A 90 -16.22 12.19 5.99
C LYS A 90 -16.98 12.63 4.74
N MET A 91 -17.46 11.67 3.95
CA MET A 91 -18.13 11.94 2.68
C MET A 91 -19.64 12.02 2.84
N ASN A 92 -20.28 12.77 1.95
CA ASN A 92 -21.74 12.78 1.87
C ASN A 92 -22.25 11.40 1.40
N LYS A 93 -23.45 11.03 1.86
CA LYS A 93 -24.03 9.70 1.60
C LYS A 93 -24.36 9.41 0.13
N ASP A 94 -24.43 10.44 -0.69
CA ASP A 94 -24.64 10.35 -2.15
C ASP A 94 -23.36 10.06 -2.94
N LYS A 95 -22.20 10.05 -2.27
CA LYS A 95 -20.91 9.78 -2.91
C LYS A 95 -20.62 8.29 -2.99
N ILE A 96 -19.87 7.92 -4.00
CA ILE A 96 -19.46 6.53 -4.25
C ILE A 96 -17.93 6.47 -4.17
N ILE A 97 -17.43 5.48 -3.42
CA ILE A 97 -16.01 5.12 -3.40
C ILE A 97 -15.87 3.79 -4.13
N VAL A 98 -14.98 3.74 -5.10
CA VAL A 98 -14.61 2.50 -5.79
C VAL A 98 -13.19 2.12 -5.34
N VAL A 99 -13.05 0.92 -4.75
CA VAL A 99 -11.77 0.36 -4.34
C VAL A 99 -11.41 -0.78 -5.28
N ASN A 100 -10.25 -0.69 -5.93
CA ASN A 100 -9.75 -1.78 -6.76
C ASN A 100 -9.03 -2.81 -5.87
N LEU A 101 -9.61 -4.00 -5.73
CA LEU A 101 -9.00 -5.15 -5.06
C LEU A 101 -8.33 -6.05 -6.09
N SER A 102 -7.11 -5.70 -6.48
CA SER A 102 -6.29 -6.51 -7.37
C SER A 102 -5.57 -7.62 -6.60
N GLY A 103 -5.29 -8.73 -7.28
CA GLY A 103 -4.60 -9.87 -6.69
C GLY A 103 -5.46 -10.66 -5.69
N ARG A 104 -4.79 -11.45 -4.85
CA ARG A 104 -5.41 -12.30 -3.82
C ARG A 104 -4.52 -12.36 -2.58
N GLY A 105 -5.10 -12.54 -1.40
CA GLY A 105 -4.40 -12.40 -0.12
C GLY A 105 -4.00 -13.72 0.54
N ASP A 106 -4.32 -14.88 -0.03
CA ASP A 106 -3.90 -16.17 0.53
C ASP A 106 -2.37 -16.30 0.62
N LYS A 107 -1.63 -15.68 -0.29
CA LYS A 107 -0.18 -15.56 -0.24
C LYS A 107 0.34 -14.81 0.99
N ASP A 108 -0.47 -13.94 1.57
CA ASP A 108 -0.09 -13.01 2.63
C ASP A 108 -0.46 -13.50 4.04
N CYS A 109 -1.29 -14.56 4.15
CA CYS A 109 -1.82 -15.03 5.43
C CYS A 109 -0.70 -15.38 6.44
N VAL A 110 0.37 -16.03 5.98
CA VAL A 110 1.52 -16.38 6.82
C VAL A 110 2.24 -15.13 7.33
N SER A 111 2.45 -14.14 6.46
CA SER A 111 3.11 -12.88 6.83
C SER A 111 2.26 -12.08 7.83
N ILE A 112 0.95 -12.04 7.64
CA ILE A 112 0.00 -11.40 8.56
C ILE A 112 0.00 -12.08 9.93
N ALA A 113 -0.06 -13.41 9.97
CA ALA A 113 -0.05 -14.16 11.23
C ALA A 113 1.29 -13.93 11.99
N LYS A 114 2.43 -13.98 11.28
CA LYS A 114 3.73 -13.64 11.88
C LYS A 114 3.76 -12.19 12.41
N TYR A 115 3.21 -11.25 11.66
CA TYR A 115 3.11 -9.86 12.08
C TYR A 115 2.29 -9.69 13.37
N ASN A 116 1.21 -10.45 13.52
CA ASN A 116 0.38 -10.50 14.72
C ASN A 116 1.01 -11.30 15.88
N GLY A 117 2.19 -11.86 15.71
CA GLY A 117 2.88 -12.64 16.74
C GLY A 117 2.37 -14.08 16.88
N GLU A 118 1.66 -14.60 15.89
CA GLU A 118 1.20 -15.99 15.89
C GLU A 118 2.35 -16.94 15.54
N ILE A 119 2.42 -18.05 16.27
CA ILE A 119 3.40 -19.12 15.99
C ILE A 119 2.81 -20.02 14.91
N ILE A 120 3.41 -20.00 13.72
CA ILE A 120 3.04 -20.90 12.63
C ILE A 120 4.06 -22.05 12.63
N ASN A 121 3.60 -23.24 12.95
CA ASN A 121 4.39 -24.47 12.74
C ASN A 121 4.30 -24.79 11.24
N GLU A 122 5.44 -24.68 10.55
CA GLU A 122 5.60 -25.12 9.16
C GLU A 122 5.67 -26.63 9.05
#